data_fc69f01e9ce31e18f2f7e04b4eecd069
#
_entry.id   fc69f01e9ce31e18f2f7e04b4eecd069
#
_cell.length_a   1.000
_cell.length_b   1.000
_cell.length_c   1.000
_cell.angle_alpha   90.00
_cell.angle_beta   90.00
_cell.angle_gamma   90.00
#
_symmetry.space_group_name_H-M   'P 1'
#
loop_
_entity.id
_entity.type
_entity.pdbx_description
1 polymer ?
#
loop_
_entity_poly.entity_id
_entity_poly.type
_entity_poly.pdbx_seq_one_letter_code
_entity_poly.pdbx_strand_id
1 'polypeptide(L)'
;MDGIHMIHGYRWYDPSRKWIGVLQIVHGMLEYIERYDEFAEKMAEAGYYVIGHDHLGHGDSVNGAEELGKLGEEGAVLWLKDMELVRRMASAAAPKVPYIMLGHSMGSYLVRRYLIYHGERVDGAILMGTGQQRLPLVKLGLLTAYAGMFRDGRNGHSRILDLMSVSGFAKRYPDNARTGSWMSRNPQVLLDALQDSKRNFHFS
;
A
#
# COMPACT_ATOMS: atom_id res chain seq x y z
N MET A 1 2.10 -0.84 15.23
CA MET A 1 3.34 -1.65 15.43
C MET A 1 2.99 -2.86 16.27
N ASP A 2 3.44 -4.03 15.86
CA ASP A 2 3.23 -5.31 16.57
C ASP A 2 4.26 -5.56 17.70
N GLY A 3 5.25 -4.68 17.82
CA GLY A 3 6.32 -4.81 18.80
C GLY A 3 7.45 -5.78 18.40
N ILE A 4 7.37 -6.37 17.20
CA ILE A 4 8.31 -7.38 16.68
C ILE A 4 9.05 -6.86 15.46
N HIS A 5 8.32 -6.19 14.55
CA HIS A 5 8.86 -5.70 13.29
C HIS A 5 9.22 -4.22 13.37
N MET A 6 10.34 -3.88 12.74
CA MET A 6 10.69 -2.49 12.48
C MET A 6 9.98 -2.05 11.19
N ILE A 7 9.20 -0.97 11.27
CA ILE A 7 8.56 -0.39 10.10
C ILE A 7 9.52 0.57 9.42
N HIS A 8 9.87 0.26 8.19
CA HIS A 8 10.77 1.05 7.34
C HIS A 8 10.03 2.24 6.75
N GLY A 9 10.58 3.44 6.91
CA GLY A 9 9.95 4.66 6.43
C GLY A 9 10.95 5.59 5.74
N TYR A 10 10.44 6.32 4.76
CA TYR A 10 11.21 7.27 3.94
C TYR A 10 10.59 8.64 4.00
N ARG A 11 11.43 9.66 3.81
CA ARG A 11 11.01 11.05 3.71
C ARG A 11 11.83 11.79 2.67
N TRP A 12 11.15 12.60 1.88
CA TRP A 12 11.73 13.42 0.84
C TRP A 12 11.32 14.88 1.09
N TYR A 13 12.27 15.76 1.16
CA TYR A 13 12.03 17.19 1.40
C TYR A 13 13.25 18.02 1.04
N ASP A 14 13.02 19.27 0.63
CA ASP A 14 14.06 20.27 0.48
C ASP A 14 14.19 21.07 1.77
N PRO A 15 15.30 20.97 2.53
CA PRO A 15 15.49 21.68 3.80
C PRO A 15 15.67 23.18 3.60
N SER A 16 15.98 23.64 2.38
CA SER A 16 16.15 25.06 2.06
C SER A 16 14.83 25.79 1.82
N ARG A 17 13.72 25.05 1.70
CA ARG A 17 12.40 25.61 1.38
C ARG A 17 11.46 25.59 2.58
N LYS A 18 10.57 26.58 2.62
CA LYS A 18 9.39 26.54 3.48
C LYS A 18 8.40 25.54 2.89
N TRP A 19 8.02 24.54 3.65
CA TRP A 19 7.06 23.54 3.19
C TRP A 19 5.64 24.10 3.13
N ILE A 20 4.93 23.81 2.04
CA ILE A 20 3.56 24.24 1.76
C ILE A 20 2.51 23.21 2.14
N GLY A 21 2.91 21.96 2.39
CA GLY A 21 2.05 20.86 2.80
C GLY A 21 2.84 19.61 3.12
N VAL A 22 2.17 18.67 3.79
CA VAL A 22 2.66 17.28 3.95
C VAL A 22 1.93 16.40 2.95
N LEU A 23 2.66 15.51 2.27
CA LEU A 23 2.11 14.44 1.45
C LEU A 23 2.55 13.09 2.02
N GLN A 24 1.62 12.36 2.63
CA GLN A 24 1.85 10.98 3.04
C GLN A 24 1.45 10.02 1.92
N ILE A 25 2.39 9.19 1.47
CA ILE A 25 2.15 8.15 0.46
C ILE A 25 1.86 6.82 1.16
N VAL A 26 0.76 6.19 0.75
CA VAL A 26 0.28 4.88 1.24
C VAL A 26 0.24 3.95 0.04
N HIS A 27 1.25 3.08 -0.07
CA HIS A 27 1.46 2.23 -1.23
C HIS A 27 0.44 1.08 -1.34
N GLY A 28 0.41 0.41 -2.49
CA GLY A 28 -0.49 -0.69 -2.79
C GLY A 28 0.07 -2.06 -2.39
N MET A 29 -0.66 -3.09 -2.80
CA MET A 29 -0.27 -4.48 -2.64
C MET A 29 0.87 -4.84 -3.61
N LEU A 30 1.80 -5.70 -3.19
CA LEU A 30 2.94 -6.14 -4.00
C LEU A 30 3.82 -5.00 -4.51
N GLU A 31 3.95 -3.97 -3.69
CA GLU A 31 4.87 -2.86 -3.93
C GLU A 31 5.43 -2.33 -2.60
N TYR A 32 6.28 -1.35 -2.65
CA TYR A 32 6.97 -0.74 -1.51
C TYR A 32 7.22 0.74 -1.78
N ILE A 33 7.60 1.47 -0.75
CA ILE A 33 7.58 2.93 -0.76
C ILE A 33 8.66 3.56 -1.67
N GLU A 34 9.84 2.97 -1.83
CA GLU A 34 10.90 3.48 -2.70
C GLU A 34 10.48 3.57 -4.18
N ARG A 35 9.47 2.80 -4.60
CA ARG A 35 8.92 2.92 -5.97
C ARG A 35 8.32 4.28 -6.28
N TYR A 36 8.12 5.08 -5.26
CA TYR A 36 7.60 6.45 -5.39
C TYR A 36 8.69 7.52 -5.37
N ASP A 37 9.99 7.13 -5.33
CA ASP A 37 11.11 8.06 -5.19
C ASP A 37 11.05 9.21 -6.20
N GLU A 38 10.97 8.91 -7.49
CA GLU A 38 10.93 9.95 -8.54
C GLU A 38 9.74 10.92 -8.35
N PHE A 39 8.59 10.40 -8.00
CA PHE A 39 7.40 11.21 -7.72
C PHE A 39 7.58 12.02 -6.44
N ALA A 40 8.08 11.41 -5.38
CA ALA A 40 8.28 12.03 -4.09
C ALA A 40 9.32 13.14 -4.14
N GLU A 41 10.42 12.95 -4.88
CA GLU A 41 11.44 13.97 -5.14
C GLU A 41 10.85 15.18 -5.85
N LYS A 42 10.08 14.97 -6.92
CA LYS A 42 9.38 16.07 -7.63
C LYS A 42 8.41 16.82 -6.73
N MET A 43 7.72 16.14 -5.85
CA MET A 43 6.83 16.78 -4.87
C MET A 43 7.62 17.55 -3.81
N ALA A 44 8.77 17.05 -3.38
CA ALA A 44 9.68 17.74 -2.48
C ALA A 44 10.25 19.02 -3.12
N GLU A 45 10.65 18.94 -4.39
CA GLU A 45 11.06 20.11 -5.21
C GLU A 45 9.93 21.14 -5.34
N ALA A 46 8.68 20.68 -5.39
CA ALA A 46 7.50 21.55 -5.41
C ALA A 46 7.17 22.17 -4.02
N GLY A 47 7.92 21.79 -2.98
CA GLY A 47 7.78 22.36 -1.63
C GLY A 47 6.94 21.54 -0.66
N TYR A 48 6.68 20.27 -0.96
CA TYR A 48 6.01 19.38 -0.01
C TYR A 48 7.01 18.63 0.87
N TYR A 49 6.65 18.41 2.13
CA TYR A 49 7.27 17.40 2.98
C TYR A 49 6.61 16.06 2.67
N VAL A 50 7.30 15.21 1.92
CA VAL A 50 6.77 13.90 1.52
C VAL A 50 7.25 12.84 2.49
N ILE A 51 6.38 11.94 2.90
CA ILE A 51 6.69 10.83 3.80
C ILE A 51 5.90 9.58 3.38
N GLY A 52 6.48 8.42 3.60
CA GLY A 52 5.81 7.14 3.41
C GLY A 52 6.54 6.04 4.15
N HIS A 53 5.95 4.86 4.20
CA HIS A 53 6.55 3.69 4.84
C HIS A 53 6.13 2.42 4.10
N ASP A 54 6.95 1.40 4.21
CA ASP A 54 6.57 0.06 3.82
C ASP A 54 5.57 -0.51 4.82
N HIS A 55 4.45 -0.98 4.34
CA HIS A 55 3.48 -1.68 5.20
C HIS A 55 4.10 -2.95 5.78
N LEU A 56 3.70 -3.33 6.99
CA LEU A 56 4.06 -4.64 7.55
C LEU A 56 3.83 -5.76 6.52
N GLY A 57 4.81 -6.63 6.34
CA GLY A 57 4.78 -7.67 5.31
C GLY A 57 5.15 -7.21 3.90
N HIS A 58 5.68 -5.98 3.74
CA HIS A 58 6.11 -5.42 2.45
C HIS A 58 7.49 -4.76 2.56
N GLY A 59 8.16 -4.66 1.41
CA GLY A 59 9.42 -3.93 1.28
C GLY A 59 10.46 -4.35 2.31
N ASP A 60 10.96 -3.40 3.07
CA ASP A 60 11.91 -3.61 4.15
C ASP A 60 11.27 -3.68 5.55
N SER A 61 9.93 -3.67 5.63
CA SER A 61 9.17 -3.87 6.89
C SER A 61 8.91 -5.35 7.16
N VAL A 62 9.93 -6.19 6.98
CA VAL A 62 9.98 -7.63 7.27
C VAL A 62 11.34 -7.98 7.86
N ASN A 63 11.43 -9.06 8.63
CA ASN A 63 12.71 -9.55 9.16
C ASN A 63 13.44 -10.48 8.18
N GLY A 64 12.74 -10.97 7.14
CA GLY A 64 13.28 -11.81 6.09
C GLY A 64 12.31 -11.97 4.93
N ALA A 65 12.82 -12.41 3.78
CA ALA A 65 12.01 -12.54 2.56
C ALA A 65 10.82 -13.51 2.71
N GLU A 66 10.92 -14.47 3.63
CA GLU A 66 9.87 -15.43 3.95
C GLU A 66 8.67 -14.80 4.68
N GLU A 67 8.81 -13.57 5.19
CA GLU A 67 7.74 -12.81 5.83
C GLU A 67 6.97 -11.90 4.87
N LEU A 68 7.43 -11.76 3.64
CA LEU A 68 6.70 -11.00 2.62
C LEU A 68 5.30 -11.57 2.42
N GLY A 69 4.30 -10.70 2.48
CA GLY A 69 2.88 -11.05 2.38
C GLY A 69 2.24 -11.58 3.67
N LYS A 70 3.01 -11.77 4.75
CA LYS A 70 2.46 -12.19 6.03
C LYS A 70 2.09 -10.99 6.89
N LEU A 71 0.83 -10.93 7.32
CA LEU A 71 0.29 -9.78 8.04
C LEU A 71 0.12 -10.00 9.54
N GLY A 72 0.26 -11.24 10.01
CA GLY A 72 -0.04 -11.59 11.39
C GLY A 72 -1.54 -11.49 11.73
N GLU A 73 -1.87 -11.60 13.01
CA GLU A 73 -3.27 -11.67 13.46
C GLU A 73 -4.03 -10.34 13.34
N GLU A 74 -3.35 -9.22 13.55
CA GLU A 74 -3.96 -7.89 13.54
C GLU A 74 -3.86 -7.16 12.18
N GLY A 75 -3.07 -7.67 11.24
CA GLY A 75 -2.96 -7.27 9.84
C GLY A 75 -3.29 -5.81 9.52
N ALA A 76 -4.45 -5.59 8.89
CA ALA A 76 -4.89 -4.28 8.48
C ALA A 76 -5.10 -3.25 9.64
N VAL A 77 -5.27 -3.70 10.87
CA VAL A 77 -5.36 -2.80 12.04
C VAL A 77 -3.99 -2.22 12.35
N LEU A 78 -2.94 -3.03 12.25
CA LEU A 78 -1.55 -2.56 12.42
C LEU A 78 -1.18 -1.55 11.34
N TRP A 79 -1.53 -1.79 10.09
CA TRP A 79 -1.31 -0.83 9.00
C TRP A 79 -1.92 0.55 9.29
N LEU A 80 -3.15 0.61 9.84
CA LEU A 80 -3.77 1.88 10.21
C LEU A 80 -3.06 2.56 11.39
N LYS A 81 -2.58 1.79 12.37
CA LYS A 81 -1.78 2.31 13.49
C LYS A 81 -0.45 2.89 12.99
N ASP A 82 0.20 2.20 12.05
CA ASP A 82 1.46 2.65 11.47
C ASP A 82 1.27 3.91 10.61
N MET A 83 0.19 3.97 9.82
CA MET A 83 -0.20 5.19 9.10
C MET A 83 -0.39 6.39 10.05
N GLU A 84 -1.07 6.19 11.18
CA GLU A 84 -1.27 7.26 12.18
C GLU A 84 0.06 7.66 12.85
N LEU A 85 0.95 6.70 13.12
CA LEU A 85 2.27 7.02 13.66
C LEU A 85 3.06 7.91 12.68
N VAL A 86 3.12 7.53 11.41
CA VAL A 86 3.78 8.28 10.34
C VAL A 86 3.15 9.67 10.19
N ARG A 87 1.82 9.77 10.25
CA ARG A 87 1.12 11.05 10.22
C ARG A 87 1.55 11.95 11.38
N ARG A 88 1.61 11.41 12.61
CA ARG A 88 2.02 12.17 13.79
C ARG A 88 3.46 12.66 13.67
N MET A 89 4.37 11.83 13.20
CA MET A 89 5.78 12.19 12.97
C MET A 89 5.88 13.32 11.94
N ALA A 90 5.18 13.22 10.82
CA ALA A 90 5.20 14.25 9.79
C ALA A 90 4.56 15.57 10.26
N SER A 91 3.44 15.50 10.98
CA SER A 91 2.81 16.72 11.53
C SER A 91 3.66 17.41 12.59
N ALA A 92 4.50 16.66 13.31
CA ALA A 92 5.46 17.24 14.24
C ALA A 92 6.64 17.90 13.51
N ALA A 93 7.10 17.30 12.39
CA ALA A 93 8.17 17.86 11.57
C ALA A 93 7.73 19.10 10.77
N ALA A 94 6.50 19.09 10.25
CA ALA A 94 5.92 20.15 9.43
C ALA A 94 4.60 20.67 10.03
N PRO A 95 4.65 21.41 11.15
CA PRO A 95 3.45 21.91 11.80
C PRO A 95 2.80 23.04 10.99
N LYS A 96 1.46 23.14 11.11
CA LYS A 96 0.66 24.25 10.54
C LYS A 96 0.62 24.32 9.01
N VAL A 97 0.93 23.23 8.33
CA VAL A 97 0.71 23.10 6.89
C VAL A 97 -0.36 22.04 6.63
N PRO A 98 -1.10 22.11 5.50
CA PRO A 98 -2.09 21.10 5.12
C PRO A 98 -1.50 19.70 5.07
N TYR A 99 -2.26 18.72 5.53
CA TYR A 99 -1.91 17.30 5.50
C TYR A 99 -2.71 16.55 4.45
N ILE A 100 -2.02 15.97 3.48
CA ILE A 100 -2.62 15.26 2.36
C ILE A 100 -2.18 13.80 2.40
N MET A 101 -3.11 12.87 2.22
CA MET A 101 -2.81 11.43 2.03
C MET A 101 -3.02 11.03 0.58
N LEU A 102 -2.04 10.35 -0.02
CA LEU A 102 -2.15 9.69 -1.30
C LEU A 102 -2.16 8.19 -1.10
N GLY A 103 -3.25 7.52 -1.44
CA GLY A 103 -3.37 6.07 -1.40
C GLY A 103 -3.49 5.47 -2.79
N HIS A 104 -2.61 4.50 -3.10
CA HIS A 104 -2.65 3.77 -4.36
C HIS A 104 -3.18 2.35 -4.17
N SER A 105 -4.11 1.89 -5.02
CA SER A 105 -4.63 0.52 -5.01
C SER A 105 -5.08 0.08 -3.60
N MET A 106 -4.47 -0.94 -3.00
CA MET A 106 -4.72 -1.35 -1.60
C MET A 106 -4.58 -0.16 -0.63
N GLY A 107 -3.55 0.68 -0.79
CA GLY A 107 -3.36 1.89 0.00
C GLY A 107 -4.53 2.87 -0.08
N SER A 108 -5.24 2.91 -1.21
CA SER A 108 -6.45 3.75 -1.33
C SER A 108 -7.60 3.26 -0.44
N TYR A 109 -7.74 1.95 -0.24
CA TYR A 109 -8.70 1.40 0.70
C TYR A 109 -8.30 1.68 2.16
N LEU A 110 -7.00 1.62 2.46
CA LEU A 110 -6.47 1.96 3.78
C LEU A 110 -6.70 3.44 4.10
N VAL A 111 -6.43 4.35 3.16
CA VAL A 111 -6.72 5.79 3.32
C VAL A 111 -8.22 6.01 3.53
N ARG A 112 -9.10 5.39 2.73
CA ARG A 112 -10.56 5.49 2.93
C ARG A 112 -10.98 5.01 4.32
N ARG A 113 -10.43 3.89 4.79
CA ARG A 113 -10.71 3.37 6.13
C ARG A 113 -10.17 4.30 7.22
N TYR A 114 -8.97 4.83 7.03
CA TYR A 114 -8.36 5.81 7.92
C TYR A 114 -9.23 7.06 8.07
N LEU A 115 -9.73 7.60 6.97
CA LEU A 115 -10.58 8.80 6.96
C LEU A 115 -11.92 8.61 7.71
N ILE A 116 -12.46 7.40 7.79
CA ILE A 116 -13.68 7.12 8.58
C ILE A 116 -13.44 7.40 10.07
N TYR A 117 -12.24 7.13 10.59
CA TYR A 117 -11.93 7.26 12.01
C TYR A 117 -11.15 8.53 12.35
N HIS A 118 -10.45 9.11 11.39
CA HIS A 118 -9.48 10.19 11.60
C HIS A 118 -9.54 11.27 10.51
N GLY A 119 -10.65 11.40 9.81
CA GLY A 119 -10.80 12.35 8.69
C GLY A 119 -10.56 13.80 9.09
N GLU A 120 -10.84 14.15 10.35
CA GLU A 120 -10.59 15.48 10.89
C GLU A 120 -9.10 15.88 10.98
N ARG A 121 -8.20 14.92 10.78
CA ARG A 121 -6.74 15.11 10.85
C ARG A 121 -6.09 15.22 9.47
N VAL A 122 -6.88 15.20 8.40
CA VAL A 122 -6.41 15.17 7.01
C VAL A 122 -7.16 16.22 6.21
N ASP A 123 -6.40 17.15 5.62
CA ASP A 123 -6.98 18.27 4.85
C ASP A 123 -7.35 17.84 3.41
N GLY A 124 -6.74 16.76 2.90
CA GLY A 124 -7.02 16.26 1.56
C GLY A 124 -6.63 14.80 1.36
N ALA A 125 -7.31 14.13 0.44
CA ALA A 125 -6.97 12.76 0.07
C ALA A 125 -7.00 12.55 -1.44
N ILE A 126 -5.98 11.85 -1.95
CA ILE A 126 -5.86 11.41 -3.34
C ILE A 126 -6.01 9.89 -3.36
N LEU A 127 -7.05 9.39 -4.01
CA LEU A 127 -7.37 7.97 -4.08
C LEU A 127 -7.13 7.46 -5.50
N MET A 128 -5.99 6.81 -5.71
CA MET A 128 -5.54 6.30 -7.00
C MET A 128 -5.83 4.81 -7.12
N GLY A 129 -6.37 4.37 -8.27
CA GLY A 129 -6.63 2.94 -8.50
C GLY A 129 -7.62 2.33 -7.50
N THR A 130 -8.46 3.16 -6.88
CA THR A 130 -9.48 2.69 -5.94
C THR A 130 -10.63 2.00 -6.65
N GLY A 131 -11.38 1.20 -5.93
CA GLY A 131 -12.55 0.52 -6.46
C GLY A 131 -13.64 0.31 -5.42
N GLN A 132 -14.73 -0.30 -5.86
CA GLN A 132 -15.80 -0.75 -5.01
C GLN A 132 -16.32 -2.08 -5.53
N GLN A 133 -16.41 -3.07 -4.65
CA GLN A 133 -16.98 -4.36 -4.98
C GLN A 133 -18.43 -4.44 -4.51
N ARG A 134 -19.26 -5.17 -5.26
CA ARG A 134 -20.63 -5.45 -4.84
C ARG A 134 -20.61 -6.31 -3.57
N LEU A 135 -21.50 -6.00 -2.63
CA LEU A 135 -21.57 -6.68 -1.33
C LEU A 135 -21.65 -8.22 -1.42
N PRO A 136 -22.41 -8.83 -2.35
CA PRO A 136 -22.43 -10.29 -2.50
C PRO A 136 -21.05 -10.88 -2.85
N LEU A 137 -20.27 -10.19 -3.69
CA LEU A 137 -18.92 -10.63 -4.07
C LEU A 137 -17.94 -10.52 -2.89
N VAL A 138 -18.08 -9.46 -2.09
CA VAL A 138 -17.30 -9.30 -0.84
C VAL A 138 -17.61 -10.42 0.13
N LYS A 139 -18.92 -10.75 0.34
CA LYS A 139 -19.32 -11.86 1.21
C LYS A 139 -18.80 -13.21 0.73
N LEU A 140 -18.84 -13.45 -0.58
CA LEU A 140 -18.29 -14.66 -1.17
C LEU A 140 -16.75 -14.74 -0.95
N GLY A 141 -16.05 -13.64 -1.16
CA GLY A 141 -14.60 -13.55 -0.90
C GLY A 141 -14.25 -13.85 0.56
N LEU A 142 -15.00 -13.27 1.51
CA LEU A 142 -14.84 -13.56 2.94
C LEU A 142 -15.09 -15.04 3.26
N LEU A 143 -16.16 -15.63 2.73
CA LEU A 143 -16.45 -17.04 2.93
C LEU A 143 -15.33 -17.94 2.38
N THR A 144 -14.81 -17.62 1.21
CA THR A 144 -13.66 -18.31 0.60
C THR A 144 -12.40 -18.17 1.46
N ALA A 145 -12.15 -16.99 2.02
CA ALA A 145 -11.02 -16.75 2.91
C ALA A 145 -11.14 -17.59 4.20
N TYR A 146 -12.31 -17.60 4.84
CA TYR A 146 -12.55 -18.43 6.02
C TYR A 146 -12.39 -19.92 5.73
N ALA A 147 -12.92 -20.41 4.61
CA ALA A 147 -12.76 -21.81 4.21
C ALA A 147 -11.27 -22.16 3.96
N GLY A 148 -10.51 -21.26 3.34
CA GLY A 148 -9.07 -21.40 3.16
C GLY A 148 -8.33 -21.46 4.49
N MET A 149 -8.64 -20.58 5.43
CA MET A 149 -8.06 -20.59 6.78
C MET A 149 -8.30 -21.91 7.53
N PHE A 150 -9.47 -22.50 7.40
CA PHE A 150 -9.77 -23.81 8.00
C PHE A 150 -8.95 -24.95 7.39
N ARG A 151 -8.67 -24.89 6.08
CA ARG A 151 -7.96 -25.94 5.36
C ARG A 151 -6.44 -25.82 5.49
N ASP A 152 -5.90 -24.61 5.30
CA ASP A 152 -4.47 -24.34 5.10
C ASP A 152 -3.85 -23.55 6.26
N GLY A 153 -4.65 -23.26 7.30
CA GLY A 153 -4.24 -22.42 8.41
C GLY A 153 -4.27 -20.92 8.07
N ARG A 154 -4.02 -20.08 9.08
CA ARG A 154 -4.10 -18.61 8.93
C ARG A 154 -3.06 -18.02 7.97
N ASN A 155 -1.94 -18.69 7.79
CA ASN A 155 -0.87 -18.30 6.88
C ASN A 155 -0.94 -19.06 5.53
N GLY A 156 -2.07 -19.70 5.24
CA GLY A 156 -2.29 -20.44 4.01
C GLY A 156 -2.54 -19.50 2.83
N HIS A 157 -1.88 -19.78 1.70
CA HIS A 157 -2.07 -19.05 0.47
C HIS A 157 -3.31 -19.54 -0.30
N SER A 158 -4.20 -18.61 -0.67
CA SER A 158 -5.41 -18.94 -1.44
C SER A 158 -5.32 -18.47 -2.89
N ARG A 159 -5.00 -19.38 -3.80
CA ARG A 159 -5.01 -19.12 -5.26
C ARG A 159 -6.37 -18.63 -5.77
N ILE A 160 -7.47 -19.00 -5.11
CA ILE A 160 -8.82 -18.55 -5.48
C ILE A 160 -8.97 -17.06 -5.19
N LEU A 161 -8.49 -16.59 -4.05
CA LEU A 161 -8.54 -15.18 -3.68
C LEU A 161 -7.65 -14.34 -4.59
N ASP A 162 -6.46 -14.81 -4.94
CA ASP A 162 -5.60 -14.14 -5.92
C ASP A 162 -6.30 -13.99 -7.27
N LEU A 163 -6.89 -15.08 -7.77
CA LEU A 163 -7.63 -15.05 -9.02
C LEU A 163 -8.82 -14.08 -8.98
N MET A 164 -9.57 -14.05 -7.87
CA MET A 164 -10.70 -13.14 -7.69
C MET A 164 -10.26 -11.67 -7.64
N SER A 165 -9.08 -11.39 -7.09
CA SER A 165 -8.57 -10.02 -6.94
C SER A 165 -8.10 -9.40 -8.24
N VAL A 166 -7.52 -10.17 -9.16
CA VAL A 166 -6.87 -9.65 -10.38
C VAL A 166 -7.54 -10.05 -11.70
N SER A 167 -8.38 -11.09 -11.72
CA SER A 167 -8.94 -11.65 -12.96
C SER A 167 -9.77 -10.65 -13.79
N GLY A 168 -10.39 -9.67 -13.14
CA GLY A 168 -11.19 -8.64 -13.80
C GLY A 168 -10.35 -7.66 -14.64
N PHE A 169 -9.13 -7.39 -14.21
CA PHE A 169 -8.23 -6.44 -14.88
C PHE A 169 -7.60 -7.04 -16.13
N ALA A 170 -7.19 -8.31 -16.08
CA ALA A 170 -6.57 -9.03 -17.17
C ALA A 170 -7.50 -9.17 -18.40
N LYS A 171 -8.82 -9.23 -18.19
CA LYS A 171 -9.80 -9.36 -19.29
C LYS A 171 -9.78 -8.21 -20.29
N ARG A 172 -9.39 -7.01 -19.89
CA ARG A 172 -9.29 -5.85 -20.78
C ARG A 172 -8.01 -5.83 -21.63
N TYR A 173 -7.05 -6.69 -21.32
CA TYR A 173 -5.74 -6.75 -21.95
C TYR A 173 -5.37 -8.21 -22.24
N PRO A 174 -6.14 -8.92 -23.08
CA PRO A 174 -6.04 -10.38 -23.27
C PRO A 174 -4.67 -10.82 -23.79
N ASP A 175 -4.04 -10.02 -24.65
CA ASP A 175 -2.75 -10.37 -25.28
C ASP A 175 -1.58 -10.37 -24.30
N ASN A 176 -1.76 -9.79 -23.13
CA ASN A 176 -0.71 -9.58 -22.12
C ASN A 176 -1.14 -9.96 -20.70
N ALA A 177 -2.20 -10.74 -20.56
CA ALA A 177 -2.76 -11.11 -19.25
C ALA A 177 -1.74 -11.82 -18.34
N ARG A 178 -0.75 -12.52 -18.93
CA ARG A 178 0.31 -13.24 -18.21
C ARG A 178 1.46 -12.34 -17.74
N THR A 179 1.62 -11.16 -18.33
CA THR A 179 2.74 -10.26 -18.07
C THR A 179 2.39 -9.08 -17.17
N GLY A 180 1.15 -9.02 -16.68
CA GLY A 180 0.72 -7.89 -15.83
C GLY A 180 0.60 -6.56 -16.57
N SER A 181 0.48 -6.56 -17.90
CA SER A 181 0.41 -5.36 -18.76
C SER A 181 -0.73 -4.42 -18.44
N TRP A 182 -1.70 -4.84 -17.66
CA TRP A 182 -2.75 -3.98 -17.11
C TRP A 182 -2.20 -2.98 -16.06
N MET A 183 -1.00 -3.22 -15.51
CA MET A 183 -0.37 -2.36 -14.49
C MET A 183 0.42 -1.20 -15.12
N SER A 184 1.05 -1.40 -16.28
CA SER A 184 1.86 -0.37 -16.93
C SER A 184 1.87 -0.54 -18.44
N ARG A 185 1.96 0.60 -19.16
CA ARG A 185 2.22 0.63 -20.61
C ARG A 185 3.72 0.53 -20.94
N ASN A 186 4.57 0.75 -19.95
CA ASN A 186 6.03 0.63 -20.12
C ASN A 186 6.44 -0.84 -19.88
N PRO A 187 6.93 -1.55 -20.91
CA PRO A 187 7.34 -2.95 -20.79
C PRO A 187 8.48 -3.14 -19.77
N GLN A 188 9.39 -2.16 -19.65
CA GLN A 188 10.52 -2.25 -18.71
C GLN A 188 10.02 -2.32 -17.27
N VAL A 189 9.03 -1.49 -16.89
CA VAL A 189 8.42 -1.51 -15.56
C VAL A 189 7.81 -2.87 -15.23
N LEU A 190 7.29 -3.58 -16.24
CA LEU A 190 6.74 -4.92 -16.06
C LEU A 190 7.83 -5.96 -15.87
N LEU A 191 8.92 -5.87 -16.64
CA LEU A 191 10.07 -6.76 -16.50
C LEU A 191 10.73 -6.58 -15.13
N ASP A 192 10.96 -5.34 -14.72
CA ASP A 192 11.52 -5.01 -13.40
C ASP A 192 10.64 -5.58 -12.27
N ALA A 193 9.31 -5.48 -12.42
CA ALA A 193 8.37 -6.03 -11.44
C ALA A 193 8.46 -7.56 -11.30
N LEU A 194 8.70 -8.28 -12.40
CA LEU A 194 8.81 -9.74 -12.39
C LEU A 194 10.14 -10.21 -11.76
N GLN A 195 11.18 -9.38 -11.83
CA GLN A 195 12.51 -9.69 -11.29
C GLN A 195 12.67 -9.24 -9.83
N ASP A 196 11.82 -8.35 -9.37
CA ASP A 196 11.89 -7.79 -8.02
C ASP A 196 11.24 -8.73 -7.00
N SER A 197 12.04 -9.34 -6.14
CA SER A 197 11.59 -10.25 -5.10
C SER A 197 10.67 -9.59 -4.07
N LYS A 198 10.80 -8.27 -3.83
CA LYS A 198 9.92 -7.49 -2.95
C LYS A 198 8.52 -7.26 -3.54
N ARG A 199 8.29 -7.66 -4.79
CA ARG A 199 7.02 -7.51 -5.52
C ARG A 199 6.43 -8.84 -5.97
N ASN A 200 7.23 -9.90 -5.92
CA ASN A 200 6.86 -11.22 -6.43
C ASN A 200 6.66 -12.21 -5.29
N PHE A 201 5.68 -11.94 -4.44
CA PHE A 201 5.29 -12.79 -3.32
C PHE A 201 3.76 -12.98 -3.28
N HIS A 202 3.31 -13.89 -2.43
CA HIS A 202 1.89 -14.17 -2.23
C HIS A 202 1.42 -13.70 -0.87
N PHE A 203 0.21 -13.19 -0.80
CA PHE A 203 -0.45 -12.86 0.46
C PHE A 203 -0.99 -14.10 1.15
N SER A 204 -0.84 -14.15 2.46
CA SER A 204 -1.41 -15.18 3.35
C SER A 204 -2.51 -14.60 4.22
#